data_90d240c7c163a659283c7ebbc913b7bc
#
_entry.id   90d240c7c163a659283c7ebbc913b7bc
#
_cell.length_a   1.000
_cell.length_b   1.000
_cell.length_c   1.000
_cell.angle_alpha   90.00
_cell.angle_beta   90.00
_cell.angle_gamma   90.00
#
_symmetry.space_group_name_H-M   'P 1'
#
loop_
_entity.id
_entity.type
_entity.pdbx_description
1 polymer ?
#
loop_
_entity_poly.entity_id
_entity_poly.type
_entity_poly.pdbx_seq_one_letter_code
_entity_poly.pdbx_strand_id
1 'polypeptide(L)'
;MERHMGNNTLEYPTIRNISVVDAVKDWIIDQLIKGNLKPGSKLPTEAELCTNLSASRNSVREAIKQLEAYGVVYIKRAEGTFVTDSFKPKMLSPVLYSLILQNNRWENFVDLRRAIDIGTLYVLIRKQPDEEDLHALSEALNKMEAATRCEELDATAITEADCVFHNVIISLTKNPQLVTLSEYINRITVPSLEKTTE
;
A
#
# COMPACT_ATOMS: atom_id res chain seq x y z
N MET A 1 -60.35 6.91 18.05
CA MET A 1 -60.16 6.12 16.82
C MET A 1 -58.75 6.39 16.30
N GLU A 2 -57.79 5.74 16.98
CA GLU A 2 -56.35 5.88 16.66
C GLU A 2 -55.96 4.83 15.64
N ARG A 3 -55.44 5.31 14.49
CA ARG A 3 -54.88 4.43 13.46
C ARG A 3 -53.42 4.12 13.84
N HIS A 4 -53.20 2.91 14.25
CA HIS A 4 -51.83 2.33 14.33
C HIS A 4 -51.31 2.27 12.88
N MET A 5 -50.33 3.13 12.58
CA MET A 5 -49.44 2.94 11.44
C MET A 5 -48.41 1.84 11.82
N GLY A 6 -48.62 0.65 11.29
CA GLY A 6 -47.65 -0.44 11.38
C GLY A 6 -46.36 -0.04 10.66
N ASN A 7 -45.28 0.02 11.41
CA ASN A 7 -43.94 0.17 10.88
C ASN A 7 -43.58 -1.14 10.15
N ASN A 8 -43.69 -1.15 8.85
CA ASN A 8 -43.33 -2.29 8.00
C ASN A 8 -41.78 -2.27 7.86
N THR A 9 -41.07 -2.79 8.85
CA THR A 9 -39.62 -3.00 8.76
C THR A 9 -39.38 -4.15 7.80
N LEU A 10 -38.91 -3.82 6.59
CA LEU A 10 -38.48 -4.81 5.62
C LEU A 10 -37.21 -5.50 6.18
N GLU A 11 -37.34 -6.78 6.55
CA GLU A 11 -36.20 -7.63 6.89
C GLU A 11 -35.59 -8.16 5.58
N TYR A 12 -34.36 -7.76 5.30
CA TYR A 12 -33.60 -8.27 4.16
C TYR A 12 -32.78 -9.48 4.61
N PRO A 13 -32.93 -10.65 3.96
CA PRO A 13 -32.09 -11.81 4.28
C PRO A 13 -30.62 -11.47 3.93
N THR A 14 -29.71 -11.82 4.83
CA THR A 14 -28.27 -11.67 4.58
C THR A 14 -27.87 -12.62 3.46
N ILE A 15 -27.67 -12.10 2.25
CA ILE A 15 -27.16 -12.89 1.13
C ILE A 15 -25.65 -13.07 1.39
N ARG A 16 -25.25 -14.21 1.95
CA ARG A 16 -23.86 -14.66 2.03
C ARG A 16 -23.48 -15.32 0.71
N ASN A 17 -23.49 -14.55 -0.37
CA ASN A 17 -22.87 -14.99 -1.62
C ASN A 17 -21.61 -14.17 -1.82
N ILE A 18 -20.45 -14.82 -1.88
CA ILE A 18 -19.23 -14.21 -2.42
C ILE A 18 -19.61 -13.71 -3.81
N SER A 19 -19.39 -12.41 -4.05
CA SER A 19 -19.64 -11.82 -5.35
C SER A 19 -18.87 -12.61 -6.41
N VAL A 20 -19.49 -12.97 -7.52
CA VAL A 20 -18.78 -13.63 -8.65
C VAL A 20 -17.60 -12.79 -9.12
N VAL A 21 -17.70 -11.47 -9.01
CA VAL A 21 -16.61 -10.53 -9.29
C VAL A 21 -15.45 -10.75 -8.33
N ASP A 22 -15.74 -10.87 -7.03
CA ASP A 22 -14.69 -11.13 -6.03
C ASP A 22 -14.07 -12.51 -6.22
N ALA A 23 -14.86 -13.54 -6.51
CA ALA A 23 -14.33 -14.87 -6.79
C ALA A 23 -13.38 -14.89 -8.00
N VAL A 24 -13.67 -14.13 -9.04
CA VAL A 24 -12.76 -13.99 -10.21
C VAL A 24 -11.47 -13.26 -9.82
N LYS A 25 -11.57 -12.18 -9.03
CA LYS A 25 -10.38 -11.47 -8.51
C LYS A 25 -9.52 -12.39 -7.66
N ASP A 26 -10.14 -13.06 -6.70
CA ASP A 26 -9.44 -13.96 -5.78
C ASP A 26 -8.74 -15.09 -6.52
N TRP A 27 -9.37 -15.65 -7.56
CA TRP A 27 -8.74 -16.65 -8.41
C TRP A 27 -7.49 -16.09 -9.10
N ILE A 28 -7.55 -14.88 -9.69
CA ILE A 28 -6.39 -14.25 -10.36
C ILE A 28 -5.26 -14.02 -9.35
N ILE A 29 -5.58 -13.50 -8.17
CA ILE A 29 -4.60 -13.25 -7.10
C ILE A 29 -3.98 -14.57 -6.63
N ASP A 30 -4.78 -15.62 -6.45
CA ASP A 30 -4.31 -16.96 -6.08
C ASP A 30 -3.33 -17.54 -7.13
N GLN A 31 -3.61 -17.35 -8.44
CA GLN A 31 -2.67 -17.76 -9.49
C GLN A 31 -1.36 -16.97 -9.45
N LEU A 32 -1.38 -15.69 -9.05
CA LEU A 32 -0.17 -14.90 -8.83
C LEU A 32 0.62 -15.40 -7.61
N ILE A 33 -0.05 -15.67 -6.51
CA ILE A 33 0.57 -16.20 -5.28
C ILE A 33 1.22 -17.57 -5.54
N LYS A 34 0.56 -18.43 -6.30
CA LYS A 34 1.08 -19.76 -6.68
C LYS A 34 2.18 -19.70 -7.76
N GLY A 35 2.44 -18.52 -8.34
CA GLY A 35 3.44 -18.35 -9.40
C GLY A 35 3.02 -18.89 -10.77
N ASN A 36 1.78 -19.30 -10.95
CA ASN A 36 1.23 -19.71 -12.25
C ASN A 36 1.07 -18.52 -13.20
N LEU A 37 0.70 -17.35 -12.67
CA LEU A 37 0.81 -16.07 -13.34
C LEU A 37 2.02 -15.32 -12.79
N LYS A 38 2.84 -14.75 -13.68
CA LYS A 38 4.07 -14.03 -13.34
C LYS A 38 3.94 -12.55 -13.67
N PRO A 39 4.67 -11.66 -12.98
CA PRO A 39 4.79 -10.26 -13.41
C PRO A 39 5.12 -10.17 -14.92
N GLY A 40 4.41 -9.30 -15.64
CA GLY A 40 4.53 -9.13 -17.08
C GLY A 40 3.81 -10.18 -17.93
N SER A 41 3.32 -11.29 -17.39
CA SER A 41 2.63 -12.30 -18.15
C SER A 41 1.23 -11.85 -18.60
N LYS A 42 0.78 -12.38 -19.73
CA LYS A 42 -0.57 -12.16 -20.24
C LYS A 42 -1.58 -13.00 -19.43
N LEU A 43 -2.70 -12.39 -19.03
CA LEU A 43 -3.83 -13.11 -18.47
C LEU A 43 -4.54 -13.96 -19.54
N PRO A 44 -5.22 -15.03 -19.14
CA PRO A 44 -6.21 -15.68 -20.00
C PRO A 44 -7.21 -14.64 -20.51
N THR A 45 -7.72 -14.87 -21.72
CA THR A 45 -8.73 -14.00 -22.33
C THR A 45 -10.01 -13.95 -21.50
N GLU A 46 -10.79 -12.88 -21.64
CA GLU A 46 -12.10 -12.79 -20.98
C GLU A 46 -12.98 -14.02 -21.27
N ALA A 47 -12.93 -14.54 -22.51
CA ALA A 47 -13.70 -15.70 -22.91
C ALA A 47 -13.24 -16.98 -22.19
N GLU A 48 -11.93 -17.20 -22.07
CA GLU A 48 -11.37 -18.32 -21.32
C GLU A 48 -11.70 -18.22 -19.84
N LEU A 49 -11.60 -17.02 -19.24
CA LEU A 49 -12.00 -16.80 -17.83
C LEU A 49 -13.48 -17.08 -17.62
N CYS A 50 -14.36 -16.63 -18.55
CA CYS A 50 -15.79 -16.91 -18.45
C CYS A 50 -16.06 -18.43 -18.48
N THR A 51 -15.43 -19.15 -19.39
CA THR A 51 -15.62 -20.60 -19.56
C THR A 51 -15.09 -21.36 -18.35
N ASN A 52 -13.85 -21.11 -17.95
CA ASN A 52 -13.15 -21.89 -16.93
C ASN A 52 -13.67 -21.60 -15.52
N LEU A 53 -14.12 -20.37 -15.25
CA LEU A 53 -14.67 -19.97 -13.94
C LEU A 53 -16.20 -20.01 -13.89
N SER A 54 -16.88 -20.40 -14.97
CA SER A 54 -18.33 -20.38 -15.08
C SER A 54 -18.93 -19.01 -14.72
N ALA A 55 -18.23 -17.93 -15.08
CA ALA A 55 -18.57 -16.56 -14.74
C ALA A 55 -19.14 -15.80 -15.94
N SER A 56 -20.03 -14.83 -15.67
CA SER A 56 -20.57 -13.97 -16.74
C SER A 56 -19.50 -13.03 -17.30
N ARG A 57 -19.64 -12.63 -18.57
CA ARG A 57 -18.73 -11.64 -19.20
C ARG A 57 -18.69 -10.33 -18.40
N ASN A 58 -19.82 -9.88 -17.87
CA ASN A 58 -19.87 -8.65 -17.08
C ASN A 58 -19.08 -8.80 -15.77
N SER A 59 -19.21 -9.94 -15.09
CA SER A 59 -18.48 -10.21 -13.85
C SER A 59 -16.97 -10.28 -14.09
N VAL A 60 -16.53 -10.95 -15.15
CA VAL A 60 -15.11 -11.03 -15.53
C VAL A 60 -14.54 -9.65 -15.86
N ARG A 61 -15.25 -8.85 -16.67
CA ARG A 61 -14.83 -7.49 -17.02
C ARG A 61 -14.75 -6.58 -15.81
N GLU A 62 -15.73 -6.66 -14.92
CA GLU A 62 -15.75 -5.87 -13.69
C GLU A 62 -14.55 -6.25 -12.79
N ALA A 63 -14.27 -7.53 -12.62
CA ALA A 63 -13.10 -8.02 -11.88
C ALA A 63 -11.78 -7.50 -12.47
N ILE A 64 -11.63 -7.57 -13.80
CA ILE A 64 -10.42 -7.06 -14.48
C ILE A 64 -10.28 -5.55 -14.29
N LYS A 65 -11.37 -4.77 -14.41
CA LYS A 65 -11.34 -3.33 -14.18
C LYS A 65 -10.97 -2.96 -12.74
N GLN A 66 -11.47 -3.70 -11.76
CA GLN A 66 -11.09 -3.50 -10.36
C GLN A 66 -9.62 -3.81 -10.12
N LEU A 67 -9.09 -4.91 -10.67
CA LEU A 67 -7.68 -5.24 -10.59
C LEU A 67 -6.79 -4.22 -11.34
N GLU A 68 -7.27 -3.66 -12.46
CA GLU A 68 -6.60 -2.57 -13.18
C GLU A 68 -6.59 -1.28 -12.35
N ALA A 69 -7.70 -0.94 -11.69
CA ALA A 69 -7.78 0.20 -10.78
C ALA A 69 -6.78 0.07 -9.62
N TYR A 70 -6.64 -1.14 -9.06
CA TYR A 70 -5.64 -1.44 -8.03
C TYR A 70 -4.20 -1.53 -8.57
N GLY A 71 -4.01 -1.58 -9.89
CA GLY A 71 -2.69 -1.66 -10.51
C GLY A 71 -2.10 -3.07 -10.61
N VAL A 72 -2.85 -4.09 -10.24
CA VAL A 72 -2.42 -5.49 -10.31
C VAL A 72 -2.26 -5.94 -11.77
N VAL A 73 -3.15 -5.46 -12.64
CA VAL A 73 -3.11 -5.71 -14.08
C VAL A 73 -3.17 -4.40 -14.86
N TYR A 74 -2.83 -4.46 -16.14
CA TYR A 74 -3.02 -3.37 -17.08
C TYR A 74 -3.52 -3.90 -18.42
N ILE A 75 -4.30 -3.09 -19.15
CA ILE A 75 -4.89 -3.46 -20.42
C ILE A 75 -4.07 -2.82 -21.55
N LYS A 76 -3.56 -3.65 -22.46
CA LYS A 76 -3.02 -3.19 -23.74
C LYS A 76 -4.08 -3.35 -24.82
N ARG A 77 -4.44 -2.23 -25.44
CA ARG A 77 -5.47 -2.21 -26.48
C ARG A 77 -5.10 -3.17 -27.61
N ALA A 78 -6.05 -4.01 -28.01
CA ALA A 78 -5.91 -5.07 -29.01
C ALA A 78 -4.95 -6.23 -28.66
N GLU A 79 -4.16 -6.14 -27.58
CA GLU A 79 -3.23 -7.20 -27.18
C GLU A 79 -3.78 -8.05 -26.02
N GLY A 80 -4.57 -7.47 -25.12
CA GLY A 80 -5.18 -8.15 -23.97
C GLY A 80 -4.80 -7.54 -22.63
N THR A 81 -5.03 -8.30 -21.56
CA THR A 81 -4.73 -7.92 -20.19
C THR A 81 -3.45 -8.59 -19.72
N PHE A 82 -2.60 -7.85 -19.03
CA PHE A 82 -1.29 -8.31 -18.56
C PHE A 82 -1.15 -8.05 -17.07
N VAL A 83 -0.42 -8.91 -16.38
CA VAL A 83 0.02 -8.68 -14.99
C VAL A 83 1.03 -7.55 -14.99
N THR A 84 0.90 -6.64 -14.02
CA THR A 84 1.87 -5.56 -13.84
C THR A 84 3.23 -6.15 -13.43
N ASP A 85 4.29 -5.68 -14.06
CA ASP A 85 5.67 -6.18 -13.89
C ASP A 85 6.44 -5.44 -12.79
N SER A 86 5.91 -4.32 -12.33
CA SER A 86 6.54 -3.47 -11.33
C SER A 86 5.50 -2.93 -10.35
N PHE A 87 5.95 -2.62 -9.15
CA PHE A 87 5.11 -1.97 -8.16
C PHE A 87 4.59 -0.62 -8.70
N LYS A 88 3.30 -0.38 -8.45
CA LYS A 88 2.66 0.92 -8.72
C LYS A 88 2.12 1.50 -7.42
N PRO A 89 2.35 2.79 -7.12
CA PRO A 89 1.86 3.42 -5.87
C PRO A 89 0.36 3.21 -5.62
N LYS A 90 -0.45 3.14 -6.66
CA LYS A 90 -1.90 2.90 -6.55
C LYS A 90 -2.27 1.54 -5.93
N MET A 91 -1.36 0.57 -5.91
CA MET A 91 -1.60 -0.74 -5.28
C MET A 91 -1.82 -0.64 -3.77
N LEU A 92 -1.21 0.33 -3.12
CA LEU A 92 -1.36 0.58 -1.68
C LEU A 92 -2.46 1.58 -1.35
N SER A 93 -3.10 2.21 -2.34
CA SER A 93 -4.14 3.22 -2.10
C SER A 93 -5.29 2.73 -1.21
N PRO A 94 -5.81 1.49 -1.34
CA PRO A 94 -6.85 1.00 -0.44
C PRO A 94 -6.39 0.90 1.03
N VAL A 95 -5.14 0.52 1.26
CA VAL A 95 -4.54 0.45 2.60
C VAL A 95 -4.42 1.86 3.17
N LEU A 96 -3.92 2.81 2.37
CA LEU A 96 -3.84 4.22 2.75
C LEU A 96 -5.21 4.78 3.14
N TYR A 97 -6.24 4.54 2.32
CA TYR A 97 -7.59 4.99 2.62
C TYR A 97 -8.13 4.38 3.91
N SER A 98 -7.89 3.10 4.14
CA SER A 98 -8.29 2.44 5.37
C SER A 98 -7.61 3.05 6.61
N LEU A 99 -6.34 3.40 6.51
CA LEU A 99 -5.60 4.07 7.58
C LEU A 99 -6.11 5.50 7.84
N ILE A 100 -6.42 6.27 6.79
CA ILE A 100 -6.93 7.64 6.91
C ILE A 100 -8.36 7.66 7.46
N LEU A 101 -9.21 6.71 7.04
CA LEU A 101 -10.61 6.66 7.45
C LEU A 101 -10.83 6.07 8.84
N GLN A 102 -9.88 5.33 9.38
CA GLN A 102 -9.90 4.97 10.79
C GLN A 102 -9.67 6.25 11.60
N ASN A 103 -10.49 6.48 12.61
CA ASN A 103 -10.39 7.65 13.50
C ASN A 103 -9.11 7.53 14.36
N ASN A 104 -7.95 7.56 13.69
CA ASN A 104 -6.68 7.20 14.26
C ASN A 104 -6.13 8.35 15.11
N ARG A 105 -5.78 8.02 16.33
CA ARG A 105 -4.92 8.86 17.15
C ARG A 105 -3.53 8.89 16.49
N TRP A 106 -2.90 10.04 16.59
CA TRP A 106 -1.52 10.23 16.13
C TRP A 106 -0.56 9.17 16.67
N GLU A 107 -0.74 8.75 17.91
CA GLU A 107 0.07 7.73 18.56
C GLU A 107 0.13 6.41 17.75
N ASN A 108 -0.97 6.01 17.11
CA ASN A 108 -1.01 4.79 16.30
C ASN A 108 -0.09 4.87 15.08
N PHE A 109 0.03 6.05 14.47
CA PHE A 109 0.96 6.27 13.35
C PHE A 109 2.42 6.28 13.80
N VAL A 110 2.69 6.86 14.97
CA VAL A 110 4.02 6.84 15.58
C VAL A 110 4.44 5.41 15.90
N ASP A 111 3.54 4.61 16.48
CA ASP A 111 3.81 3.21 16.78
C ASP A 111 4.02 2.37 15.51
N LEU A 112 3.22 2.59 14.47
CA LEU A 112 3.39 1.93 13.18
C LEU A 112 4.78 2.27 12.58
N ARG A 113 5.14 3.56 12.54
CA ARG A 113 6.45 4.01 12.05
C ARG A 113 7.58 3.38 12.88
N ARG A 114 7.49 3.45 14.20
CA ARG A 114 8.49 2.86 15.12
C ARG A 114 8.70 1.37 14.86
N ALA A 115 7.60 0.62 14.67
CA ALA A 115 7.69 -0.82 14.39
C ALA A 115 8.43 -1.10 13.08
N ILE A 116 8.19 -0.29 12.05
CA ILE A 116 8.84 -0.43 10.75
C ILE A 116 10.30 -0.01 10.82
N ASP A 117 10.61 1.10 11.47
CA ASP A 117 11.97 1.61 11.62
C ASP A 117 12.85 0.60 12.37
N ILE A 118 12.37 0.03 13.49
CA ILE A 118 13.09 -1.00 14.25
C ILE A 118 13.29 -2.25 13.38
N GLY A 119 12.27 -2.70 12.66
CA GLY A 119 12.37 -3.85 11.75
C GLY A 119 13.35 -3.60 10.61
N THR A 120 13.37 -2.40 10.06
CA THR A 120 14.27 -1.97 9.00
C THR A 120 15.73 -1.95 9.47
N LEU A 121 15.99 -1.38 10.65
CA LEU A 121 17.31 -1.39 11.27
C LEU A 121 17.80 -2.83 11.54
N TYR A 122 16.93 -3.70 12.02
CA TYR A 122 17.28 -5.11 12.21
C TYR A 122 17.69 -5.79 10.90
N VAL A 123 16.95 -5.52 9.81
CA VAL A 123 17.29 -6.05 8.48
C VAL A 123 18.63 -5.48 7.99
N LEU A 124 18.87 -4.18 8.17
CA LEU A 124 20.13 -3.52 7.81
C LEU A 124 21.32 -4.13 8.54
N ILE A 125 21.24 -4.27 9.86
CA ILE A 125 22.31 -4.86 10.69
C ILE A 125 22.62 -6.29 10.22
N ARG A 126 21.59 -7.09 9.92
CA ARG A 126 21.80 -8.45 9.43
C ARG A 126 22.47 -8.53 8.05
N LYS A 127 22.36 -7.48 7.25
CA LYS A 127 23.03 -7.39 5.95
C LYS A 127 24.48 -6.96 6.03
N GLN A 128 24.96 -6.63 7.22
CA GLN A 128 26.35 -6.22 7.48
C GLN A 128 26.76 -5.06 6.55
N PRO A 129 26.24 -3.83 6.80
CA PRO A 129 26.58 -2.67 5.98
C PRO A 129 28.09 -2.46 5.94
N ASP A 130 28.62 -2.10 4.80
CA ASP A 130 30.03 -1.81 4.60
C ASP A 130 30.39 -0.39 5.08
N GLU A 131 31.66 0.00 4.94
CA GLU A 131 32.14 1.31 5.39
C GLU A 131 31.50 2.47 4.60
N GLU A 132 31.19 2.28 3.31
CA GLU A 132 30.53 3.28 2.49
C GLU A 132 29.06 3.46 2.92
N ASP A 133 28.36 2.35 3.17
CA ASP A 133 27.01 2.33 3.72
C ASP A 133 26.95 3.07 5.09
N LEU A 134 27.92 2.82 5.99
CA LEU A 134 28.03 3.46 7.30
C LEU A 134 28.38 4.96 7.19
N HIS A 135 29.21 5.34 6.23
CA HIS A 135 29.53 6.73 5.97
C HIS A 135 28.29 7.51 5.52
N ALA A 136 27.53 6.96 4.57
CA ALA A 136 26.27 7.57 4.10
C ALA A 136 25.26 7.76 5.24
N LEU A 137 25.14 6.78 6.13
CA LEU A 137 24.30 6.86 7.32
C LEU A 137 24.75 7.95 8.29
N SER A 138 26.06 8.05 8.53
CA SER A 138 26.67 9.07 9.39
C SER A 138 26.45 10.48 8.83
N GLU A 139 26.59 10.68 7.53
CA GLU A 139 26.31 11.98 6.89
C GLU A 139 24.83 12.39 7.04
N ALA A 140 23.90 11.44 6.85
CA ALA A 140 22.48 11.71 7.01
C ALA A 140 22.13 12.05 8.48
N LEU A 141 22.72 11.34 9.44
CA LEU A 141 22.58 11.62 10.86
C LEU A 141 23.10 13.01 11.22
N ASN A 142 24.28 13.38 10.74
CA ASN A 142 24.88 14.68 10.99
C ASN A 142 23.99 15.83 10.45
N LYS A 143 23.35 15.65 9.29
CA LYS A 143 22.39 16.62 8.74
C LYS A 143 21.17 16.76 9.64
N MET A 144 20.62 15.64 10.13
CA MET A 144 19.47 15.65 11.04
C MET A 144 19.83 16.33 12.37
N GLU A 145 21.01 16.02 12.96
CA GLU A 145 21.48 16.70 14.17
C GLU A 145 21.69 18.20 13.95
N ALA A 146 22.23 18.59 12.82
CA ALA A 146 22.42 20.01 12.51
C ALA A 146 21.08 20.76 12.43
N ALA A 147 20.05 20.18 11.80
CA ALA A 147 18.74 20.77 11.71
C ALA A 147 18.04 20.93 13.08
N THR A 148 18.33 20.03 14.04
CA THR A 148 17.76 20.07 15.40
C THR A 148 18.53 20.98 16.37
N ARG A 149 19.75 21.39 16.04
CA ARG A 149 20.61 22.25 16.91
C ARG A 149 20.59 23.72 16.52
N CYS A 150 19.85 24.14 15.49
CA CYS A 150 19.71 25.55 15.13
C CYS A 150 18.99 26.34 16.23
N GLU A 151 19.43 27.60 16.45
CA GLU A 151 18.79 28.51 17.45
C GLU A 151 17.35 28.83 17.05
N GLU A 152 17.06 28.94 15.76
CA GLU A 152 15.70 29.02 15.20
C GLU A 152 15.33 27.65 14.63
N LEU A 153 14.42 26.95 15.29
CA LEU A 153 13.95 25.63 14.83
C LEU A 153 13.01 25.81 13.64
N ASP A 154 13.43 25.33 12.48
CA ASP A 154 12.58 25.21 11.29
C ASP A 154 11.99 23.79 11.24
N ALA A 155 10.70 23.68 11.54
CA ALA A 155 9.97 22.42 11.53
C ALA A 155 10.05 21.72 10.18
N THR A 156 10.04 22.47 9.06
CA THR A 156 10.13 21.91 7.71
C THR A 156 11.52 21.32 7.49
N ALA A 157 12.59 22.04 7.84
CA ALA A 157 13.96 21.57 7.71
C ALA A 157 14.24 20.33 8.57
N ILE A 158 13.68 20.29 9.79
CA ILE A 158 13.79 19.12 10.68
C ILE A 158 13.08 17.91 10.07
N THR A 159 11.86 18.11 9.57
CA THR A 159 11.07 17.04 8.93
C THR A 159 11.75 16.49 7.68
N GLU A 160 12.31 17.37 6.84
CA GLU A 160 13.06 16.97 5.66
C GLU A 160 14.31 16.15 6.02
N ALA A 161 15.08 16.61 7.02
CA ALA A 161 16.27 15.93 7.47
C ALA A 161 15.95 14.55 8.09
N ASP A 162 14.88 14.45 8.87
CA ASP A 162 14.35 13.19 9.40
C ASP A 162 13.95 12.21 8.28
N CYS A 163 13.22 12.70 7.27
CA CYS A 163 12.87 11.90 6.11
C CYS A 163 14.10 11.41 5.34
N VAL A 164 15.11 12.26 5.14
CA VAL A 164 16.35 11.88 4.47
C VAL A 164 17.08 10.78 5.25
N PHE A 165 17.21 10.94 6.57
CA PHE A 165 17.86 9.95 7.43
C PHE A 165 17.19 8.58 7.36
N HIS A 166 15.86 8.53 7.53
CA HIS A 166 15.11 7.29 7.42
C HIS A 166 15.17 6.67 6.02
N ASN A 167 15.13 7.47 4.96
CA ASN A 167 15.26 6.98 3.59
C ASN A 167 16.64 6.37 3.31
N VAL A 168 17.72 6.89 3.90
CA VAL A 168 19.04 6.29 3.81
C VAL A 168 19.03 4.92 4.47
N ILE A 169 18.56 4.80 5.73
CA ILE A 169 18.46 3.52 6.43
C ILE A 169 17.73 2.47 5.58
N ILE A 170 16.60 2.84 4.99
CA ILE A 170 15.76 1.94 4.21
C ILE A 170 16.47 1.52 2.93
N SER A 171 17.07 2.47 2.20
CA SER A 171 17.79 2.20 0.95
C SER A 171 18.95 1.23 1.14
N LEU A 172 19.69 1.37 2.24
CA LEU A 172 20.79 0.49 2.60
C LEU A 172 20.35 -0.94 2.90
N THR A 173 19.09 -1.19 3.19
CA THR A 173 18.57 -2.56 3.28
C THR A 173 18.61 -3.30 1.93
N LYS A 174 18.73 -2.59 0.81
CA LYS A 174 18.69 -3.14 -0.56
C LYS A 174 17.46 -4.05 -0.77
N ASN A 175 16.34 -3.70 -0.08
CA ASN A 175 15.07 -4.43 -0.13
C ASN A 175 13.97 -3.54 -0.73
N PRO A 176 13.58 -3.78 -2.00
CA PRO A 176 12.62 -2.91 -2.68
C PRO A 176 11.23 -2.90 -2.04
N GLN A 177 10.83 -3.97 -1.33
CA GLN A 177 9.56 -4.02 -0.63
C GLN A 177 9.56 -3.09 0.59
N LEU A 178 10.66 -3.03 1.34
CA LEU A 178 10.81 -2.09 2.46
C LEU A 178 10.84 -0.65 1.96
N VAL A 179 11.59 -0.36 0.90
CA VAL A 179 11.62 0.97 0.27
C VAL A 179 10.21 1.43 -0.07
N THR A 180 9.48 0.60 -0.82
CA THR A 180 8.11 0.87 -1.23
C THR A 180 7.17 1.13 -0.05
N LEU A 181 7.21 0.26 0.97
CA LEU A 181 6.34 0.38 2.14
C LEU A 181 6.63 1.68 2.91
N SER A 182 7.89 2.01 3.07
CA SER A 182 8.32 3.20 3.82
C SER A 182 7.99 4.50 3.11
N GLU A 183 8.16 4.57 1.79
CA GLU A 183 7.70 5.72 1.00
C GLU A 183 6.21 5.98 1.19
N TYR A 184 5.43 4.91 1.31
CA TYR A 184 3.99 5.01 1.52
C TYR A 184 3.64 5.51 2.92
N ILE A 185 4.36 5.03 3.94
CA ILE A 185 4.16 5.47 5.33
C ILE A 185 4.57 6.92 5.50
N ASN A 186 5.70 7.33 4.93
CA ASN A 186 6.15 8.71 4.94
C ASN A 186 5.09 9.66 4.35
N ARG A 187 4.39 9.27 3.29
CA ARG A 187 3.28 10.08 2.73
C ARG A 187 2.12 10.33 3.71
N ILE A 188 1.93 9.45 4.68
CA ILE A 188 0.86 9.58 5.69
C ILE A 188 1.36 10.35 6.89
N THR A 189 2.61 10.09 7.31
CA THR A 189 3.15 10.60 8.57
C THR A 189 3.71 12.01 8.43
N VAL A 190 4.37 12.35 7.33
CA VAL A 190 5.01 13.67 7.12
C VAL A 190 4.01 14.84 7.25
N PRO A 191 2.85 14.86 6.57
CA PRO A 191 1.89 15.96 6.73
C PRO A 191 1.29 16.08 8.13
N SER A 192 1.44 15.04 8.94
CA SER A 192 0.94 15.02 10.32
C SER A 192 2.01 15.49 11.31
N LEU A 193 3.30 15.35 10.97
CA LEU A 193 4.41 15.91 11.76
C LEU A 193 4.41 17.44 11.71
N GLU A 194 4.16 18.03 10.55
CA GLU A 194 4.10 19.49 10.38
C GLU A 194 3.02 20.13 11.25
N LYS A 195 1.87 19.44 11.45
CA LYS A 195 0.77 19.95 12.29
C LYS A 195 1.02 19.85 13.79
N THR A 196 2.02 19.11 14.22
CA THR A 196 2.32 18.92 15.65
C THR A 196 3.37 19.89 16.15
N THR A 197 4.02 20.61 15.24
CA THR A 197 5.09 21.60 15.51
C THR A 197 4.57 23.06 15.50
N GLU A 198 3.28 23.26 15.16
CA GLU A 198 2.54 24.52 15.37
C GLU A 198 1.84 24.52 16.75
#